data_db77952a6af501328e93a8180e45675f
#
_entry.id   db77952a6af501328e93a8180e45675f
#
_cell.length_a   1.000
_cell.length_b   1.000
_cell.length_c   1.000
_cell.angle_alpha   90.00
_cell.angle_beta   90.00
_cell.angle_gamma   90.00
#
_symmetry.space_group_name_H-M   'P 1'
#
loop_
_entity.id
_entity.type
_entity.pdbx_description
1 polymer ?
#
loop_
_entity_poly.entity_id
_entity_poly.type
_entity_poly.pdbx_seq_one_letter_code
_entity_poly.pdbx_strand_id
1 'polypeptide(L)'
;METLRCPLSDHLTGIFNPDGEVAAARAAAENNVPYILSTATSTSIEEVAEANGDGVRWFQLYWPKNEDEEITISMLNRAKKAGYTALVVTLDTYILGWRPSDMDNGYVEVHHLKQSSLGAALTRLFNSYNPFLRPDHIGTAIGLSDPVFRARFKQKHGFECEQDMAAADAEWAGTVFPGTSHSWEDVAFLQKHWDGPIILKGIQTVADAKKCVEIGVQGIVVSNHGGRQVDGGVSSLAMLPKIVDAVGDKLEVLFDSGIRCGADIAKALALGAKMCLIGRPYIYGLALGGQAGMAHVFKSLLGELELTLHLAGILSAGKEHLNRDVLVREADMF
;
A
#
# COMPACT_ATOMS: atom_id res chain seq x y z
N MET A 1 21.45 12.97 12.56
CA MET A 1 20.49 11.86 12.52
C MET A 1 19.60 12.09 11.31
N GLU A 2 19.96 11.52 10.16
CA GLU A 2 19.02 11.44 9.04
C GLU A 2 17.85 10.58 9.50
N THR A 3 16.67 11.13 9.39
CA THR A 3 15.44 10.59 9.97
C THR A 3 15.15 9.21 9.40
N LEU A 4 15.27 8.18 10.23
CA LEU A 4 14.70 6.86 9.97
C LEU A 4 13.19 7.03 9.74
N ARG A 5 12.77 6.82 8.51
CA ARG A 5 11.38 6.99 8.09
C ARG A 5 10.79 5.62 7.80
N CYS A 6 9.69 5.30 8.44
CA CYS A 6 8.94 4.07 8.20
C CYS A 6 7.58 4.46 7.60
N PRO A 7 7.43 4.57 6.27
CA PRO A 7 6.20 4.98 5.64
C PRO A 7 5.06 4.01 5.90
N LEU A 8 3.86 4.56 5.95
CA LEU A 8 2.61 3.82 6.04
C LEU A 8 2.19 3.40 4.66
N SER A 9 1.96 2.11 4.44
CA SER A 9 1.22 1.64 3.26
C SER A 9 -0.18 1.26 3.69
N ASP A 10 -1.21 1.83 3.07
CA ASP A 10 -2.51 1.84 3.67
C ASP A 10 -3.70 1.30 2.93
N HIS A 11 -4.67 0.83 3.71
CA HIS A 11 -5.92 0.25 3.28
C HIS A 11 -7.04 0.66 4.26
N LEU A 12 -8.18 1.14 3.73
CA LEU A 12 -9.49 1.11 4.38
C LEU A 12 -9.51 1.49 5.88
N THR A 13 -8.84 2.58 6.26
CA THR A 13 -8.74 2.95 7.69
C THR A 13 -10.07 3.37 8.30
N GLY A 14 -11.00 3.84 7.50
CA GLY A 14 -12.35 4.19 7.91
C GLY A 14 -13.14 3.05 8.57
N ILE A 15 -12.80 1.77 8.27
CA ILE A 15 -13.40 0.61 8.96
C ILE A 15 -13.03 0.57 10.45
N PHE A 16 -11.83 1.04 10.78
CA PHE A 16 -11.26 0.85 12.12
C PHE A 16 -11.47 2.07 13.01
N ASN A 17 -11.61 3.26 12.43
CA ASN A 17 -11.84 4.50 13.15
C ASN A 17 -12.54 5.52 12.24
N PRO A 18 -13.55 6.27 12.72
CA PRO A 18 -14.26 7.27 11.93
C PRO A 18 -13.35 8.36 11.32
N ASP A 19 -12.24 8.73 12.01
CA ASP A 19 -11.29 9.72 11.51
C ASP A 19 -10.32 9.15 10.46
N GLY A 20 -10.32 7.84 10.25
CA GLY A 20 -9.68 7.09 9.18
C GLY A 20 -8.34 7.64 8.69
N GLU A 21 -8.27 7.90 7.40
CA GLU A 21 -7.07 8.39 6.72
C GLU A 21 -6.66 9.81 7.16
N VAL A 22 -7.60 10.63 7.61
CA VAL A 22 -7.31 11.98 8.13
C VAL A 22 -6.47 11.90 9.41
N ALA A 23 -6.87 11.05 10.35
CA ALA A 23 -6.09 10.81 11.57
C ALA A 23 -4.72 10.22 11.26
N ALA A 24 -4.68 9.30 10.28
CA ALA A 24 -3.46 8.66 9.82
C ALA A 24 -2.47 9.67 9.22
N ALA A 25 -2.92 10.52 8.34
CA ALA A 25 -2.11 11.52 7.67
C ALA A 25 -1.55 12.56 8.66
N ARG A 26 -2.37 13.01 9.63
CA ARG A 26 -1.93 13.93 10.70
C ARG A 26 -0.89 13.29 11.59
N ALA A 27 -1.13 12.07 12.08
CA ALA A 27 -0.19 11.36 12.94
C ALA A 27 1.16 11.13 12.24
N ALA A 28 1.14 10.82 10.94
CA ALA A 28 2.34 10.65 10.13
C ALA A 28 3.14 11.96 10.03
N ALA A 29 2.49 13.07 9.69
CA ALA A 29 3.11 14.38 9.58
C ALA A 29 3.74 14.83 10.91
N GLU A 30 3.00 14.73 12.02
CA GLU A 30 3.47 15.09 13.37
C GLU A 30 4.72 14.31 13.82
N ASN A 31 4.91 13.11 13.29
CA ASN A 31 6.04 12.25 13.64
C ASN A 31 7.12 12.19 12.53
N ASN A 32 7.05 13.06 11.52
CA ASN A 32 7.94 13.07 10.34
C ASN A 32 8.03 11.71 9.63
N VAL A 33 6.93 10.99 9.59
CA VAL A 33 6.79 9.70 8.87
C VAL A 33 6.11 9.97 7.54
N PRO A 34 6.66 9.54 6.40
CA PRO A 34 5.96 9.62 5.13
C PRO A 34 4.64 8.85 5.15
N TYR A 35 3.59 9.44 4.59
CA TYR A 35 2.29 8.79 4.45
C TYR A 35 2.08 8.33 3.00
N ILE A 36 1.60 7.11 2.81
CA ILE A 36 1.26 6.56 1.50
C ILE A 36 -0.26 6.37 1.44
N LEU A 37 -0.95 7.24 0.69
CA LEU A 37 -2.40 7.13 0.50
C LEU A 37 -2.72 6.01 -0.48
N SER A 38 -3.57 5.08 -0.08
CA SER A 38 -4.08 4.01 -0.95
C SER A 38 -5.16 4.50 -1.91
N THR A 39 -5.22 3.92 -3.12
CA THR A 39 -6.39 4.07 -4.02
C THR A 39 -7.67 3.56 -3.36
N ALA A 40 -7.58 2.54 -2.52
CA ALA A 40 -8.69 2.01 -1.73
C ALA A 40 -8.78 2.77 -0.39
N THR A 41 -9.26 3.99 -0.42
CA THR A 41 -9.39 4.89 0.74
C THR A 41 -10.84 5.35 0.91
N SER A 42 -11.20 5.68 2.15
CA SER A 42 -12.51 6.24 2.51
C SER A 42 -12.52 7.77 2.55
N THR A 43 -11.40 8.40 2.19
CA THR A 43 -11.21 9.86 2.17
C THR A 43 -10.60 10.27 0.83
N SER A 44 -10.96 11.44 0.30
CA SER A 44 -10.44 11.90 -0.99
C SER A 44 -8.94 12.22 -0.96
N ILE A 45 -8.31 12.22 -2.15
CA ILE A 45 -6.89 12.57 -2.32
C ILE A 45 -6.58 13.94 -1.70
N GLU A 46 -7.47 14.89 -1.92
CA GLU A 46 -7.33 16.31 -1.52
C GLU A 46 -7.46 16.49 -0.01
N GLU A 47 -8.48 15.87 0.61
CA GLU A 47 -8.71 15.95 2.06
C GLU A 47 -7.56 15.32 2.86
N VAL A 48 -7.03 14.18 2.39
CA VAL A 48 -5.86 13.55 3.02
C VAL A 48 -4.62 14.43 2.87
N ALA A 49 -4.42 15.06 1.72
CA ALA A 49 -3.31 15.99 1.51
C ALA A 49 -3.40 17.21 2.43
N GLU A 50 -4.61 17.79 2.59
CA GLU A 50 -4.87 18.88 3.52
C GLU A 50 -4.57 18.47 4.97
N ALA A 51 -5.04 17.29 5.38
CA ALA A 51 -4.80 16.74 6.72
C ALA A 51 -3.32 16.48 7.00
N ASN A 52 -2.55 16.07 5.99
CA ASN A 52 -1.11 15.82 6.10
C ASN A 52 -0.28 17.13 6.14
N GLY A 53 -0.82 18.27 5.68
CA GLY A 53 -0.16 19.57 5.68
C GLY A 53 1.18 19.54 4.94
N ASP A 54 2.27 19.89 5.62
CA ASP A 54 3.64 19.90 5.06
C ASP A 54 4.32 18.51 5.14
N GLY A 55 3.61 17.47 5.58
CA GLY A 55 4.14 16.11 5.68
C GLY A 55 4.48 15.50 4.32
N VAL A 56 5.47 14.61 4.30
CA VAL A 56 5.80 13.84 3.08
C VAL A 56 4.68 12.87 2.78
N ARG A 57 4.17 12.90 1.55
CA ARG A 57 3.09 12.02 1.11
C ARG A 57 3.36 11.41 -0.26
N TRP A 58 3.00 10.14 -0.41
CA TRP A 58 3.09 9.37 -1.63
C TRP A 58 1.72 8.82 -1.98
N PHE A 59 1.46 8.60 -3.27
CA PHE A 59 0.21 8.01 -3.74
C PHE A 59 0.41 6.56 -4.12
N GLN A 60 -0.37 5.64 -3.53
CA GLN A 60 -0.37 4.23 -3.93
C GLN A 60 -1.49 3.99 -4.92
N LEU A 61 -1.11 3.45 -6.08
CA LEU A 61 -2.01 3.12 -7.17
C LEU A 61 -2.30 1.62 -7.19
N TYR A 62 -3.59 1.26 -7.05
CA TYR A 62 -4.14 0.08 -7.67
C TYR A 62 -4.48 0.47 -9.09
N TRP A 63 -3.80 -0.14 -10.05
CA TRP A 63 -3.79 0.35 -11.42
C TRP A 63 -4.99 -0.19 -12.19
N PRO A 64 -5.96 0.66 -12.60
CA PRO A 64 -7.06 0.29 -13.46
C PRO A 64 -6.57 -0.29 -14.79
N LYS A 65 -7.38 -1.13 -15.41
CA LYS A 65 -7.04 -1.72 -16.73
C LYS A 65 -6.83 -0.65 -17.81
N ASN A 66 -6.19 -1.05 -18.93
CA ASN A 66 -5.83 -0.12 -20.01
C ASN A 66 -7.04 0.61 -20.62
N GLU A 67 -8.25 0.01 -20.65
CA GLU A 67 -9.45 0.69 -21.12
C GLU A 67 -9.94 1.82 -20.18
N ASP A 68 -9.36 1.91 -18.99
CA ASP A 68 -9.68 2.91 -17.96
C ASP A 68 -8.53 3.94 -17.76
N GLU A 69 -7.68 4.14 -18.79
CA GLU A 69 -6.55 5.07 -18.74
C GLU A 69 -6.94 6.50 -18.33
N GLU A 70 -8.11 6.99 -18.75
CA GLU A 70 -8.58 8.32 -18.40
C GLU A 70 -8.82 8.47 -16.88
N ILE A 71 -9.29 7.41 -16.21
CA ILE A 71 -9.45 7.39 -14.74
C ILE A 71 -8.07 7.40 -14.09
N THR A 72 -7.13 6.60 -14.59
CA THR A 72 -5.75 6.58 -14.11
C THR A 72 -5.12 7.97 -14.23
N ILE A 73 -5.22 8.62 -15.40
CA ILE A 73 -4.71 9.97 -15.63
C ILE A 73 -5.36 10.99 -14.66
N SER A 74 -6.67 10.89 -14.44
CA SER A 74 -7.39 11.75 -13.51
C SER A 74 -6.82 11.63 -12.09
N MET A 75 -6.69 10.40 -11.57
CA MET A 75 -6.11 10.16 -10.24
C MET A 75 -4.69 10.70 -10.12
N LEU A 76 -3.82 10.43 -11.11
CA LEU A 76 -2.43 10.90 -11.09
C LEU A 76 -2.35 12.43 -11.10
N ASN A 77 -3.19 13.11 -11.89
CA ASN A 77 -3.23 14.57 -11.95
C ASN A 77 -3.74 15.18 -10.63
N ARG A 78 -4.75 14.58 -10.00
CA ARG A 78 -5.25 14.98 -8.68
C ARG A 78 -4.16 14.82 -7.62
N ALA A 79 -3.48 13.67 -7.59
CA ALA A 79 -2.39 13.42 -6.67
C ALA A 79 -1.23 14.41 -6.85
N LYS A 80 -0.80 14.67 -8.09
CA LYS A 80 0.23 15.69 -8.38
C LYS A 80 -0.19 17.07 -7.88
N LYS A 81 -1.40 17.50 -8.20
CA LYS A 81 -1.94 18.81 -7.79
C LYS A 81 -2.04 18.94 -6.27
N ALA A 82 -2.34 17.85 -5.57
CA ALA A 82 -2.39 17.78 -4.11
C ALA A 82 -1.01 17.59 -3.45
N GLY A 83 0.09 17.61 -4.23
CA GLY A 83 1.47 17.59 -3.72
C GLY A 83 1.98 16.23 -3.27
N TYR A 84 1.44 15.15 -3.81
CA TYR A 84 2.04 13.82 -3.64
C TYR A 84 3.33 13.72 -4.47
N THR A 85 4.42 13.30 -3.83
CA THR A 85 5.78 13.40 -4.39
C THR A 85 6.31 12.12 -5.01
N ALA A 86 5.71 10.98 -4.75
CA ALA A 86 6.08 9.69 -5.36
C ALA A 86 4.83 8.85 -5.66
N LEU A 87 4.93 8.00 -6.67
CA LEU A 87 3.92 7.03 -7.05
C LEU A 87 4.36 5.62 -6.64
N VAL A 88 3.55 4.93 -5.84
CA VAL A 88 3.76 3.54 -5.45
C VAL A 88 2.75 2.68 -6.19
N VAL A 89 3.19 1.89 -7.16
CA VAL A 89 2.31 1.04 -7.98
C VAL A 89 2.27 -0.37 -7.39
N THR A 90 1.11 -0.82 -6.96
CA THR A 90 0.94 -2.17 -6.40
C THR A 90 0.68 -3.18 -7.50
N LEU A 91 1.60 -4.13 -7.68
CA LEU A 91 1.56 -5.14 -8.74
C LEU A 91 1.09 -6.52 -8.25
N ASP A 92 1.03 -6.72 -6.94
CA ASP A 92 0.65 -7.99 -6.32
C ASP A 92 -0.85 -8.10 -5.99
N THR A 93 -1.65 -7.09 -6.38
CA THR A 93 -3.08 -7.01 -6.03
C THR A 93 -3.91 -6.39 -7.16
N TYR A 94 -3.94 -7.02 -8.33
CA TYR A 94 -4.91 -6.71 -9.39
C TYR A 94 -6.23 -7.48 -9.21
N ILE A 95 -6.24 -8.43 -8.29
CA ILE A 95 -7.39 -9.18 -7.76
C ILE A 95 -7.14 -9.48 -6.29
N LEU A 96 -8.19 -9.50 -5.49
CA LEU A 96 -8.07 -9.86 -4.08
C LEU A 96 -7.75 -11.33 -3.91
N GLY A 97 -6.73 -11.65 -3.11
CA GLY A 97 -6.33 -13.02 -2.78
C GLY A 97 -7.38 -13.73 -1.93
N TRP A 98 -7.29 -15.06 -1.88
CA TRP A 98 -8.10 -15.87 -0.99
C TRP A 98 -7.62 -15.69 0.46
N ARG A 99 -8.43 -15.03 1.28
CA ARG A 99 -8.09 -14.64 2.66
C ARG A 99 -9.08 -15.25 3.63
N PRO A 100 -8.81 -16.42 4.22
CA PRO A 100 -9.76 -17.10 5.11
C PRO A 100 -10.30 -16.20 6.23
N SER A 101 -9.44 -15.45 6.91
CA SER A 101 -9.87 -14.54 7.98
C SER A 101 -10.76 -13.39 7.50
N ASP A 102 -10.52 -12.86 6.29
CA ASP A 102 -11.40 -11.84 5.71
C ASP A 102 -12.76 -12.48 5.33
N MET A 103 -12.75 -13.72 4.85
CA MET A 103 -13.98 -14.48 4.53
C MET A 103 -14.79 -14.83 5.78
N ASP A 104 -14.13 -15.28 6.84
CA ASP A 104 -14.78 -15.60 8.12
C ASP A 104 -15.47 -14.36 8.72
N ASN A 105 -14.93 -13.17 8.47
CA ASN A 105 -15.47 -11.90 8.91
C ASN A 105 -16.30 -11.17 7.82
N GLY A 106 -16.52 -11.79 6.67
CA GLY A 106 -17.34 -11.24 5.59
C GLY A 106 -16.68 -10.09 4.81
N TYR A 107 -15.35 -10.00 4.74
CA TYR A 107 -14.62 -8.93 4.09
C TYR A 107 -14.09 -9.26 2.67
N VAL A 108 -14.54 -10.33 2.04
CA VAL A 108 -14.05 -10.72 0.70
C VAL A 108 -15.14 -10.63 -0.35
N GLU A 109 -14.79 -10.02 -1.48
CA GLU A 109 -15.60 -9.96 -2.67
C GLU A 109 -15.41 -11.24 -3.53
N VAL A 110 -16.50 -11.96 -3.83
CA VAL A 110 -16.46 -13.19 -4.64
C VAL A 110 -16.93 -12.89 -6.06
N HIS A 111 -16.25 -11.98 -6.77
CA HIS A 111 -16.62 -11.59 -8.14
C HIS A 111 -16.55 -12.73 -9.16
N HIS A 112 -15.71 -13.74 -8.94
CA HIS A 112 -15.46 -14.81 -9.90
C HIS A 112 -16.50 -15.93 -9.92
N LEU A 113 -17.42 -15.98 -8.94
CA LEU A 113 -18.44 -17.02 -8.85
C LEU A 113 -19.74 -16.69 -9.62
N LYS A 114 -19.78 -15.60 -10.37
CA LYS A 114 -21.01 -15.12 -11.06
C LYS A 114 -21.54 -16.03 -12.17
N GLN A 115 -20.77 -17.03 -12.62
CA GLN A 115 -21.15 -17.88 -13.76
C GLN A 115 -21.95 -19.14 -13.40
N SER A 116 -22.19 -19.42 -12.12
CA SER A 116 -23.00 -20.56 -11.70
C SER A 116 -24.17 -20.10 -10.81
N SER A 117 -25.25 -20.89 -10.77
CA SER A 117 -26.42 -20.63 -9.90
C SER A 117 -26.02 -20.58 -8.41
N LEU A 118 -25.09 -21.45 -8.00
CA LEU A 118 -24.49 -21.45 -6.67
C LEU A 118 -23.62 -20.20 -6.45
N GLY A 119 -22.85 -19.80 -7.46
CA GLY A 119 -22.04 -18.58 -7.43
C GLY A 119 -22.88 -17.32 -7.25
N ALA A 120 -24.03 -17.22 -7.94
CA ALA A 120 -24.95 -16.10 -7.76
C ALA A 120 -25.56 -16.04 -6.35
N ALA A 121 -25.88 -17.18 -5.76
CA ALA A 121 -26.41 -17.27 -4.39
C ALA A 121 -25.33 -16.90 -3.36
N LEU A 122 -24.12 -17.41 -3.51
CA LEU A 122 -22.96 -17.06 -2.67
C LEU A 122 -22.59 -15.59 -2.83
N THR A 123 -22.58 -15.05 -4.05
CA THR A 123 -22.32 -13.63 -4.32
C THR A 123 -23.33 -12.73 -3.59
N ARG A 124 -24.63 -13.08 -3.54
CA ARG A 124 -25.64 -12.33 -2.79
C ARG A 124 -25.40 -12.39 -1.27
N LEU A 125 -25.01 -13.54 -0.76
CA LEU A 125 -24.71 -13.71 0.67
C LEU A 125 -23.47 -12.91 1.08
N PHE A 126 -22.41 -12.93 0.25
CA PHE A 126 -21.14 -12.26 0.53
C PHE A 126 -21.16 -10.76 0.21
N ASN A 127 -21.95 -10.30 -0.76
CA ASN A 127 -22.07 -8.86 -1.07
C ASN A 127 -22.65 -8.05 0.11
N SER A 128 -23.42 -8.66 1.00
CA SER A 128 -23.93 -8.01 2.21
C SER A 128 -22.83 -7.67 3.23
N TYR A 129 -21.64 -8.26 3.07
CA TYR A 129 -20.49 -8.08 3.98
C TYR A 129 -19.25 -7.47 3.29
N ASN A 130 -19.30 -7.16 1.99
CA ASN A 130 -18.20 -6.55 1.29
C ASN A 130 -18.00 -5.11 1.78
N PRO A 131 -16.80 -4.72 2.27
CA PRO A 131 -16.56 -3.37 2.77
C PRO A 131 -16.77 -2.29 1.69
N PHE A 132 -16.50 -2.59 0.42
CA PHE A 132 -16.76 -1.68 -0.71
C PHE A 132 -18.25 -1.51 -1.07
N LEU A 133 -19.14 -2.34 -0.52
CA LEU A 133 -20.58 -2.29 -0.77
C LEU A 133 -21.37 -1.89 0.49
N ARG A 134 -20.67 -1.41 1.52
CA ARG A 134 -21.30 -0.95 2.75
C ARG A 134 -21.91 0.45 2.57
N PRO A 135 -22.96 0.79 3.34
CA PRO A 135 -23.59 2.12 3.27
C PRO A 135 -22.66 3.29 3.62
N ASP A 136 -21.52 3.01 4.28
CA ASP A 136 -20.51 3.97 4.67
C ASP A 136 -19.44 4.23 3.59
N HIS A 137 -19.57 3.62 2.40
CA HIS A 137 -18.72 3.85 1.21
C HIS A 137 -17.22 3.69 1.45
N ILE A 138 -16.85 2.70 2.25
CA ILE A 138 -15.47 2.45 2.65
C ILE A 138 -14.64 2.02 1.45
N GLY A 139 -13.52 2.72 1.21
CA GLY A 139 -12.56 2.39 0.16
C GLY A 139 -12.89 2.91 -1.22
N THR A 140 -13.96 3.70 -1.38
CA THR A 140 -14.45 4.15 -2.69
C THR A 140 -14.38 5.67 -2.89
N ALA A 141 -13.91 6.41 -1.89
CA ALA A 141 -13.94 7.87 -1.90
C ALA A 141 -13.18 8.51 -3.06
N ILE A 142 -12.08 7.91 -3.53
CA ILE A 142 -11.36 8.44 -4.70
C ILE A 142 -12.22 8.35 -5.95
N GLY A 143 -12.89 7.23 -6.19
CA GLY A 143 -13.79 7.05 -7.33
C GLY A 143 -15.01 7.98 -7.25
N LEU A 144 -15.67 8.00 -6.10
CA LEU A 144 -16.87 8.83 -5.89
C LEU A 144 -16.57 10.34 -5.97
N SER A 145 -15.32 10.75 -5.72
CA SER A 145 -14.86 12.13 -5.91
C SER A 145 -14.18 12.39 -7.26
N ASP A 146 -13.98 11.33 -8.10
CA ASP A 146 -13.29 11.48 -9.38
C ASP A 146 -14.27 11.93 -10.50
N PRO A 147 -14.02 13.06 -11.15
CA PRO A 147 -14.94 13.60 -12.16
C PRO A 147 -15.04 12.70 -13.40
N VAL A 148 -13.97 11.98 -13.76
CA VAL A 148 -13.95 11.10 -14.94
C VAL A 148 -14.75 9.84 -14.65
N PHE A 149 -14.51 9.21 -13.49
CA PHE A 149 -15.30 8.04 -13.06
C PHE A 149 -16.80 8.39 -12.99
N ARG A 150 -17.16 9.49 -12.35
CA ARG A 150 -18.55 9.96 -12.21
C ARG A 150 -19.22 10.18 -13.57
N ALA A 151 -18.51 10.84 -14.49
CA ALA A 151 -19.04 11.08 -15.85
C ALA A 151 -19.29 9.77 -16.59
N ARG A 152 -18.37 8.82 -16.50
CA ARG A 152 -18.52 7.48 -17.12
C ARG A 152 -19.63 6.67 -16.48
N PHE A 153 -19.75 6.70 -15.15
CA PHE A 153 -20.84 6.04 -14.41
C PHE A 153 -22.20 6.59 -14.90
N LYS A 154 -22.36 7.91 -14.93
CA LYS A 154 -23.57 8.57 -15.43
C LYS A 154 -23.86 8.20 -16.87
N GLN A 155 -22.87 8.21 -17.76
CA GLN A 155 -23.03 7.83 -19.16
C GLN A 155 -23.53 6.38 -19.32
N LYS A 156 -23.01 5.48 -18.48
CA LYS A 156 -23.32 4.03 -18.54
C LYS A 156 -24.69 3.71 -17.94
N HIS A 157 -25.04 4.35 -16.83
CA HIS A 157 -26.24 4.01 -16.05
C HIS A 157 -27.42 4.99 -16.25
N GLY A 158 -27.16 6.19 -16.77
CA GLY A 158 -28.17 7.21 -17.00
C GLY A 158 -28.52 8.05 -15.76
N PHE A 159 -27.81 7.86 -14.63
CA PHE A 159 -28.04 8.58 -13.39
C PHE A 159 -26.73 8.84 -12.64
N GLU A 160 -26.76 9.74 -11.65
CA GLU A 160 -25.59 10.10 -10.85
C GLU A 160 -25.27 9.02 -9.80
N CYS A 161 -24.01 8.97 -9.31
CA CYS A 161 -23.56 8.00 -8.31
C CYS A 161 -24.44 8.02 -7.06
N GLU A 162 -24.91 9.18 -6.61
CA GLU A 162 -25.74 9.37 -5.42
C GLU A 162 -27.12 8.70 -5.52
N GLN A 163 -27.59 8.35 -6.72
CA GLN A 163 -28.87 7.70 -6.91
C GLN A 163 -28.79 6.17 -6.70
N ASP A 164 -27.58 5.59 -6.87
CA ASP A 164 -27.30 4.20 -6.54
C ASP A 164 -25.82 4.05 -6.14
N MET A 165 -25.54 4.40 -4.89
CA MET A 165 -24.19 4.34 -4.34
C MET A 165 -23.62 2.92 -4.34
N ALA A 166 -24.44 1.91 -4.11
CA ALA A 166 -23.98 0.52 -4.10
C ALA A 166 -23.49 0.07 -5.50
N ALA A 167 -24.17 0.52 -6.55
CA ALA A 167 -23.72 0.28 -7.92
C ALA A 167 -22.43 1.04 -8.23
N ALA A 168 -22.31 2.28 -7.75
CA ALA A 168 -21.10 3.09 -7.94
C ALA A 168 -19.88 2.50 -7.20
N ASP A 169 -20.07 2.06 -5.96
CA ASP A 169 -19.04 1.40 -5.17
C ASP A 169 -18.57 0.09 -5.83
N ALA A 170 -19.52 -0.73 -6.30
CA ALA A 170 -19.20 -1.98 -7.00
C ALA A 170 -18.46 -1.73 -8.32
N GLU A 171 -18.83 -0.68 -9.06
CA GLU A 171 -18.15 -0.32 -10.30
C GLU A 171 -16.75 0.22 -10.04
N TRP A 172 -16.57 1.05 -9.00
CA TRP A 172 -15.25 1.50 -8.59
C TRP A 172 -14.35 0.35 -8.15
N ALA A 173 -14.84 -0.55 -7.31
CA ALA A 173 -14.09 -1.75 -6.90
C ALA A 173 -13.67 -2.60 -8.13
N GLY A 174 -14.55 -2.79 -9.10
CA GLY A 174 -14.23 -3.47 -10.35
C GLY A 174 -13.25 -2.70 -11.25
N THR A 175 -13.15 -1.39 -11.11
CA THR A 175 -12.18 -0.55 -11.82
C THR A 175 -10.77 -0.71 -11.24
N VAL A 176 -10.62 -0.68 -9.91
CA VAL A 176 -9.30 -0.74 -9.24
C VAL A 176 -8.81 -2.17 -8.99
N PHE A 177 -9.71 -3.16 -9.02
CA PHE A 177 -9.36 -4.59 -8.95
C PHE A 177 -9.92 -5.32 -10.18
N PRO A 178 -9.39 -5.02 -11.39
CA PRO A 178 -10.00 -5.46 -12.65
C PRO A 178 -9.86 -6.97 -12.92
N GLY A 179 -9.08 -7.70 -12.14
CA GLY A 179 -8.77 -9.11 -12.37
C GLY A 179 -7.78 -9.37 -13.53
N THR A 180 -7.23 -8.30 -14.09
CA THR A 180 -6.22 -8.36 -15.17
C THR A 180 -4.96 -7.64 -14.74
N SER A 181 -3.80 -8.16 -15.13
CA SER A 181 -2.49 -7.55 -14.86
C SER A 181 -2.03 -6.68 -16.02
N HIS A 182 -1.14 -5.75 -15.72
CA HIS A 182 -0.38 -4.96 -16.69
C HIS A 182 0.91 -5.67 -17.10
N SER A 183 1.41 -5.35 -18.29
CA SER A 183 2.72 -5.77 -18.76
C SER A 183 3.82 -4.80 -18.31
N TRP A 184 5.09 -5.20 -18.50
CA TRP A 184 6.23 -4.31 -18.24
C TRP A 184 6.25 -3.08 -19.16
N GLU A 185 5.75 -3.23 -20.37
CA GLU A 185 5.67 -2.19 -21.39
C GLU A 185 4.66 -1.10 -21.00
N ASP A 186 3.59 -1.47 -20.26
CA ASP A 186 2.57 -0.52 -19.81
C ASP A 186 3.14 0.49 -18.79
N VAL A 187 4.24 0.18 -18.11
CA VAL A 187 4.87 1.11 -17.16
C VAL A 187 5.29 2.42 -17.84
N ALA A 188 5.60 2.40 -19.13
CA ALA A 188 5.89 3.61 -19.90
C ALA A 188 4.71 4.61 -19.91
N PHE A 189 3.47 4.12 -19.82
CA PHE A 189 2.29 4.98 -19.65
C PHE A 189 2.35 5.77 -18.32
N LEU A 190 2.69 5.12 -17.22
CA LEU A 190 2.83 5.81 -15.93
C LEU A 190 3.99 6.80 -15.95
N GLN A 191 5.13 6.44 -16.56
CA GLN A 191 6.29 7.33 -16.70
C GLN A 191 5.96 8.58 -17.54
N LYS A 192 5.04 8.48 -18.49
CA LYS A 192 4.56 9.62 -19.28
C LYS A 192 3.64 10.55 -18.47
N HIS A 193 2.89 10.01 -17.51
CA HIS A 193 1.84 10.75 -16.80
C HIS A 193 2.17 11.10 -15.34
N TRP A 194 3.35 10.66 -14.86
CA TRP A 194 3.84 10.96 -13.51
C TRP A 194 5.25 11.55 -13.57
N ASP A 195 5.45 12.74 -13.00
CA ASP A 195 6.69 13.48 -13.11
C ASP A 195 7.71 13.17 -12.00
N GLY A 196 7.27 12.49 -10.94
CA GLY A 196 8.08 12.11 -9.77
C GLY A 196 8.61 10.67 -9.83
N PRO A 197 9.26 10.20 -8.75
CA PRO A 197 9.69 8.81 -8.64
C PRO A 197 8.52 7.83 -8.74
N ILE A 198 8.74 6.72 -9.47
CA ILE A 198 7.85 5.56 -9.52
C ILE A 198 8.50 4.42 -8.76
N ILE A 199 7.76 3.84 -7.84
CA ILE A 199 8.17 2.72 -6.97
C ILE A 199 7.23 1.55 -7.25
N LEU A 200 7.75 0.41 -7.71
CA LEU A 200 6.95 -0.79 -7.97
C LEU A 200 6.90 -1.67 -6.73
N LYS A 201 5.69 -1.89 -6.18
CA LYS A 201 5.47 -2.71 -4.98
C LYS A 201 4.98 -4.11 -5.35
N GLY A 202 5.44 -5.12 -4.59
CA GLY A 202 5.10 -6.52 -4.82
C GLY A 202 6.22 -7.30 -5.51
N ILE A 203 7.42 -6.72 -5.59
CA ILE A 203 8.57 -7.37 -6.23
C ILE A 203 9.18 -8.40 -5.27
N GLN A 204 9.21 -9.68 -5.68
CA GLN A 204 9.69 -10.78 -4.87
C GLN A 204 10.74 -11.65 -5.55
N THR A 205 11.08 -11.37 -6.82
CA THR A 205 12.11 -12.12 -7.53
C THR A 205 13.26 -11.23 -7.96
N VAL A 206 14.46 -11.81 -8.06
CA VAL A 206 15.64 -11.10 -8.60
C VAL A 206 15.44 -10.76 -10.08
N ALA A 207 14.70 -11.61 -10.81
CA ALA A 207 14.44 -11.38 -12.23
C ALA A 207 13.57 -10.12 -12.42
N ASP A 208 12.48 -9.98 -11.66
CA ASP A 208 11.61 -8.82 -11.70
C ASP A 208 12.33 -7.55 -11.23
N ALA A 209 13.15 -7.66 -10.17
CA ALA A 209 13.95 -6.53 -9.69
C ALA A 209 14.93 -6.02 -10.76
N LYS A 210 15.58 -6.93 -11.50
CA LYS A 210 16.43 -6.54 -12.65
C LYS A 210 15.61 -5.91 -13.77
N LYS A 211 14.39 -6.42 -14.02
CA LYS A 211 13.49 -5.83 -15.01
C LYS A 211 13.08 -4.40 -14.61
N CYS A 212 12.87 -4.13 -13.32
CA CYS A 212 12.63 -2.79 -12.81
C CYS A 212 13.78 -1.81 -13.12
N VAL A 213 15.04 -2.28 -13.05
CA VAL A 213 16.21 -1.49 -13.48
C VAL A 213 16.16 -1.19 -14.98
N GLU A 214 15.85 -2.21 -15.80
CA GLU A 214 15.80 -2.06 -17.27
C GLU A 214 14.75 -1.05 -17.73
N ILE A 215 13.59 -1.04 -17.09
CA ILE A 215 12.50 -0.11 -17.43
C ILE A 215 12.67 1.28 -16.80
N GLY A 216 13.69 1.49 -15.95
CA GLY A 216 14.08 2.80 -15.45
C GLY A 216 13.18 3.38 -14.35
N VAL A 217 12.54 2.56 -13.51
CA VAL A 217 11.87 3.04 -12.30
C VAL A 217 12.88 3.35 -11.20
N GLN A 218 12.52 4.20 -10.24
CA GLN A 218 13.45 4.70 -9.22
C GLN A 218 13.55 3.80 -7.99
N GLY A 219 12.52 3.00 -7.73
CA GLY A 219 12.52 2.14 -6.54
C GLY A 219 11.61 0.94 -6.67
N ILE A 220 11.78 0.02 -5.73
CA ILE A 220 10.93 -1.16 -5.56
C ILE A 220 10.61 -1.36 -4.08
N VAL A 221 9.46 -1.98 -3.79
CA VAL A 221 9.15 -2.53 -2.47
C VAL A 221 9.17 -4.04 -2.55
N VAL A 222 10.11 -4.67 -1.85
CA VAL A 222 10.14 -6.11 -1.65
C VAL A 222 9.02 -6.47 -0.69
N SER A 223 7.96 -7.07 -1.23
CA SER A 223 6.68 -7.22 -0.54
C SER A 223 5.95 -8.49 -0.96
N ASN A 224 5.33 -9.20 0.00
CA ASN A 224 4.34 -10.24 -0.26
C ASN A 224 2.93 -9.82 0.21
N HIS A 225 2.69 -8.50 0.26
CA HIS A 225 1.41 -7.93 0.70
C HIS A 225 1.00 -8.37 2.12
N GLY A 226 1.98 -8.59 3.00
CA GLY A 226 1.73 -9.07 4.36
C GLY A 226 1.20 -10.51 4.42
N GLY A 227 1.50 -11.34 3.41
CA GLY A 227 1.04 -12.72 3.27
C GLY A 227 -0.43 -12.84 2.87
N ARG A 228 -1.04 -11.78 2.31
CA ARG A 228 -2.50 -11.70 2.06
C ARG A 228 -2.90 -12.04 0.62
N GLN A 229 -1.98 -12.32 -0.28
CA GLN A 229 -2.27 -12.54 -1.70
C GLN A 229 -2.03 -13.99 -2.13
N VAL A 230 -0.82 -14.48 -2.11
CA VAL A 230 -0.50 -15.86 -2.49
C VAL A 230 -0.20 -16.67 -1.23
N ASP A 231 -1.04 -17.69 -0.97
CA ASP A 231 -0.78 -18.62 0.13
C ASP A 231 0.46 -19.48 -0.18
N GLY A 232 1.30 -19.71 0.84
CA GLY A 232 2.58 -20.40 0.66
C GLY A 232 3.63 -19.61 -0.12
N GLY A 233 3.38 -18.32 -0.42
CA GLY A 233 4.35 -17.44 -1.06
C GLY A 233 5.60 -17.23 -0.21
N VAL A 234 6.75 -16.98 -0.85
CA VAL A 234 8.02 -16.78 -0.16
C VAL A 234 7.97 -15.53 0.75
N SER A 235 8.66 -15.60 1.90
CA SER A 235 8.83 -14.44 2.78
C SER A 235 9.58 -13.32 2.04
N SER A 236 9.06 -12.10 2.12
CA SER A 236 9.75 -10.92 1.57
C SER A 236 11.13 -10.70 2.20
N LEU A 237 11.27 -10.99 3.51
CA LEU A 237 12.55 -10.90 4.21
C LEU A 237 13.59 -11.89 3.66
N ALA A 238 13.17 -13.09 3.26
CA ALA A 238 14.06 -14.08 2.66
C ALA A 238 14.56 -13.69 1.26
N MET A 239 13.79 -12.86 0.56
CA MET A 239 14.15 -12.36 -0.77
C MET A 239 14.95 -11.05 -0.73
N LEU A 240 14.77 -10.24 0.33
CA LEU A 240 15.40 -8.93 0.46
C LEU A 240 16.91 -8.95 0.20
N PRO A 241 17.76 -9.78 0.87
CA PRO A 241 19.19 -9.76 0.64
C PRO A 241 19.57 -10.12 -0.80
N LYS A 242 18.86 -11.07 -1.42
CA LYS A 242 19.13 -11.49 -2.81
C LYS A 242 18.81 -10.39 -3.82
N ILE A 243 17.74 -9.64 -3.58
CA ILE A 243 17.32 -8.54 -4.41
C ILE A 243 18.27 -7.35 -4.22
N VAL A 244 18.64 -7.03 -2.98
CA VAL A 244 19.61 -5.96 -2.69
C VAL A 244 20.96 -6.25 -3.35
N ASP A 245 21.44 -7.50 -3.30
CA ASP A 245 22.71 -7.89 -3.96
C ASP A 245 22.65 -7.70 -5.48
N ALA A 246 21.48 -7.86 -6.08
CA ALA A 246 21.32 -7.78 -7.52
C ALA A 246 21.14 -6.36 -8.06
N VAL A 247 20.46 -5.48 -7.28
CA VAL A 247 20.00 -4.18 -7.79
C VAL A 247 20.12 -3.02 -6.78
N GLY A 248 20.56 -3.26 -5.55
CA GLY A 248 20.58 -2.25 -4.48
C GLY A 248 21.57 -1.09 -4.69
N ASP A 249 22.42 -1.16 -5.71
CA ASP A 249 23.29 -0.08 -6.22
C ASP A 249 22.62 0.75 -7.33
N LYS A 250 21.48 0.30 -7.87
CA LYS A 250 20.80 0.89 -9.03
C LYS A 250 19.39 1.38 -8.72
N LEU A 251 18.73 0.81 -7.71
CA LEU A 251 17.37 1.13 -7.29
C LEU A 251 17.32 1.39 -5.78
N GLU A 252 16.37 2.23 -5.37
CA GLU A 252 15.99 2.31 -3.95
C GLU A 252 15.16 1.08 -3.59
N VAL A 253 15.71 0.20 -2.76
CA VAL A 253 15.04 -1.02 -2.31
C VAL A 253 14.37 -0.76 -0.98
N LEU A 254 13.04 -0.69 -0.98
CA LEU A 254 12.20 -0.60 0.19
C LEU A 254 11.70 -2.00 0.58
N PHE A 255 11.22 -2.14 1.80
CA PHE A 255 10.78 -3.41 2.34
C PHE A 255 9.48 -3.28 3.12
N ASP A 256 8.57 -4.24 2.96
CA ASP A 256 7.43 -4.43 3.84
C ASP A 256 7.16 -5.91 4.12
N SER A 257 6.10 -6.15 4.84
CA SER A 257 5.62 -7.46 5.28
C SER A 257 6.40 -8.04 6.46
N GLY A 258 5.76 -8.01 7.61
CA GLY A 258 6.26 -8.67 8.81
C GLY A 258 6.90 -7.73 9.84
N ILE A 259 7.05 -6.44 9.58
CA ILE A 259 7.53 -5.47 10.58
C ILE A 259 6.53 -5.35 11.73
N ARG A 260 6.97 -5.61 12.96
CA ARG A 260 6.17 -5.56 14.18
C ARG A 260 6.85 -4.79 15.32
N CYS A 261 8.17 -4.69 15.29
CA CYS A 261 8.99 -4.07 16.31
C CYS A 261 10.20 -3.36 15.72
N GLY A 262 10.90 -2.55 16.52
CA GLY A 262 12.10 -1.82 16.10
C GLY A 262 13.23 -2.74 15.66
N ALA A 263 13.36 -3.91 16.30
CA ALA A 263 14.37 -4.91 15.92
C ALA A 263 14.13 -5.49 14.51
N ASP A 264 12.86 -5.61 14.06
CA ASP A 264 12.56 -6.03 12.69
C ASP A 264 13.02 -4.97 11.67
N ILE A 265 12.83 -3.68 12.02
CA ILE A 265 13.31 -2.56 11.20
C ILE A 265 14.83 -2.62 11.10
N ALA A 266 15.54 -2.78 12.25
CA ALA A 266 17.00 -2.87 12.28
C ALA A 266 17.52 -4.01 11.38
N LYS A 267 16.90 -5.20 11.44
CA LYS A 267 17.28 -6.35 10.60
C LYS A 267 17.05 -6.06 9.11
N ALA A 268 15.92 -5.49 8.74
CA ALA A 268 15.65 -5.17 7.33
C ALA A 268 16.62 -4.12 6.78
N LEU A 269 16.95 -3.08 7.56
CA LEU A 269 17.95 -2.08 7.19
C LEU A 269 19.35 -2.69 7.09
N ALA A 270 19.75 -3.54 8.04
CA ALA A 270 21.02 -4.27 7.99
C ALA A 270 21.14 -5.17 6.75
N LEU A 271 20.02 -5.76 6.30
CA LEU A 271 19.95 -6.55 5.06
C LEU A 271 19.97 -5.70 3.79
N GLY A 272 19.93 -4.37 3.92
CA GLY A 272 20.11 -3.41 2.82
C GLY A 272 18.85 -2.70 2.35
N ALA A 273 17.71 -2.86 3.04
CA ALA A 273 16.57 -2.00 2.79
C ALA A 273 16.90 -0.54 3.10
N LYS A 274 16.42 0.39 2.28
CA LYS A 274 16.56 1.83 2.52
C LYS A 274 15.50 2.36 3.47
N MET A 275 14.34 1.70 3.48
CA MET A 275 13.18 2.11 4.24
C MET A 275 12.26 0.91 4.46
N CYS A 276 11.57 0.86 5.60
CA CYS A 276 10.59 -0.16 5.91
C CYS A 276 9.19 0.44 5.94
N LEU A 277 8.23 -0.18 5.28
CA LEU A 277 6.82 0.19 5.35
C LEU A 277 6.11 -0.63 6.42
N ILE A 278 5.18 -0.02 7.12
CA ILE A 278 4.32 -0.69 8.09
C ILE A 278 2.84 -0.59 7.70
N GLY A 279 2.07 -1.62 8.00
CA GLY A 279 0.63 -1.67 7.80
C GLY A 279 -0.10 -1.95 9.11
N ARG A 280 -0.41 -3.23 9.40
CA ARG A 280 -1.22 -3.64 10.56
C ARG A 280 -0.85 -3.01 11.91
N PRO A 281 0.42 -2.79 12.30
CA PRO A 281 0.72 -2.19 13.60
C PRO A 281 0.05 -0.83 13.83
N TYR A 282 0.11 0.08 12.85
CA TYR A 282 -0.51 1.38 13.02
C TYR A 282 -2.05 1.33 12.95
N ILE A 283 -2.62 0.37 12.21
CA ILE A 283 -4.07 0.13 12.16
C ILE A 283 -4.60 -0.22 13.55
N TYR A 284 -3.89 -1.08 14.30
CA TYR A 284 -4.27 -1.37 15.68
C TYR A 284 -4.19 -0.12 16.57
N GLY A 285 -3.16 0.72 16.37
CA GLY A 285 -3.05 2.00 17.06
C GLY A 285 -4.23 2.93 16.76
N LEU A 286 -4.59 3.03 15.47
CA LEU A 286 -5.74 3.80 15.01
C LEU A 286 -7.06 3.29 15.63
N ALA A 287 -7.30 1.98 15.59
CA ALA A 287 -8.51 1.37 16.12
C ALA A 287 -8.68 1.60 17.63
N LEU A 288 -7.60 1.54 18.39
CA LEU A 288 -7.62 1.65 19.83
C LEU A 288 -7.59 3.09 20.36
N GLY A 289 -6.98 4.03 19.63
CA GLY A 289 -6.76 5.38 20.15
C GLY A 289 -6.71 6.48 19.08
N GLY A 290 -7.26 6.24 17.89
CA GLY A 290 -7.30 7.24 16.82
C GLY A 290 -5.90 7.77 16.47
N GLN A 291 -5.81 9.06 16.17
CA GLN A 291 -4.55 9.74 15.83
C GLN A 291 -3.49 9.56 16.93
N ALA A 292 -3.85 9.68 18.22
CA ALA A 292 -2.92 9.52 19.32
C ALA A 292 -2.40 8.09 19.45
N GLY A 293 -3.25 7.09 19.20
CA GLY A 293 -2.87 5.68 19.18
C GLY A 293 -1.86 5.37 18.06
N MET A 294 -2.06 5.93 16.87
CA MET A 294 -1.09 5.82 15.77
C MET A 294 0.24 6.48 16.11
N ALA A 295 0.21 7.73 16.61
CA ALA A 295 1.42 8.45 17.03
C ALA A 295 2.20 7.67 18.10
N HIS A 296 1.48 6.99 19.01
CA HIS A 296 2.10 6.11 20.00
C HIS A 296 2.81 4.92 19.35
N VAL A 297 2.19 4.26 18.38
CA VAL A 297 2.83 3.14 17.65
C VAL A 297 4.10 3.59 16.92
N PHE A 298 4.08 4.76 16.26
CA PHE A 298 5.29 5.29 15.61
C PHE A 298 6.41 5.54 16.59
N LYS A 299 6.12 6.23 17.69
CA LYS A 299 7.10 6.52 18.74
C LYS A 299 7.65 5.23 19.35
N SER A 300 6.80 4.23 19.56
CA SER A 300 7.21 2.93 20.10
C SER A 300 8.16 2.19 19.16
N LEU A 301 7.81 2.08 17.87
CA LEU A 301 8.65 1.40 16.88
C LEU A 301 9.99 2.11 16.68
N LEU A 302 9.98 3.43 16.58
CA LEU A 302 11.21 4.22 16.40
C LEU A 302 12.06 4.24 17.65
N GLY A 303 11.45 4.36 18.83
CA GLY A 303 12.16 4.29 20.13
C GLY A 303 12.77 2.92 20.37
N GLU A 304 12.06 1.84 20.05
CA GLU A 304 12.60 0.47 20.14
C GLU A 304 13.73 0.24 19.13
N LEU A 305 13.63 0.79 17.93
CA LEU A 305 14.72 0.76 16.95
C LEU A 305 15.96 1.46 17.53
N GLU A 306 15.81 2.66 18.07
CA GLU A 306 16.91 3.42 18.69
C GLU A 306 17.55 2.60 19.83
N LEU A 307 16.74 2.06 20.73
CA LEU A 307 17.23 1.20 21.82
C LEU A 307 17.95 -0.06 21.30
N THR A 308 17.42 -0.67 20.22
CA THR A 308 18.05 -1.83 19.60
C THR A 308 19.46 -1.50 19.09
N LEU A 309 19.61 -0.36 18.40
CA LEU A 309 20.91 0.10 17.90
C LEU A 309 21.88 0.36 19.06
N HIS A 310 21.44 1.07 20.10
CA HIS A 310 22.26 1.35 21.28
C HIS A 310 22.71 0.08 22.00
N LEU A 311 21.81 -0.86 22.26
CA LEU A 311 22.11 -2.13 22.94
C LEU A 311 23.03 -3.04 22.11
N ALA A 312 22.96 -2.94 20.79
CA ALA A 312 23.86 -3.66 19.88
C ALA A 312 25.20 -2.95 19.64
N GLY A 313 25.43 -1.78 20.23
CA GLY A 313 26.65 -0.99 20.03
C GLY A 313 26.76 -0.37 18.65
N ILE A 314 25.62 -0.16 17.95
CA ILE A 314 25.56 0.38 16.60
C ILE A 314 25.34 1.89 16.68
N LEU A 315 26.28 2.66 16.12
CA LEU A 315 26.31 4.12 16.28
C LEU A 315 25.22 4.85 15.46
N SER A 316 24.81 4.28 14.33
CA SER A 316 23.78 4.86 13.47
C SER A 316 23.13 3.80 12.58
N ALA A 317 21.98 4.12 11.98
CA ALA A 317 21.33 3.29 10.99
C ALA A 317 21.99 3.39 9.59
N GLY A 318 23.07 4.15 9.45
CA GLY A 318 23.84 4.22 8.20
C GLY A 318 24.54 2.89 7.88
N LYS A 319 24.73 2.62 6.59
CA LYS A 319 25.32 1.36 6.10
C LYS A 319 26.71 1.07 6.67
N GLU A 320 27.44 2.10 7.06
CA GLU A 320 28.74 2.00 7.69
C GLU A 320 28.70 1.35 9.09
N HIS A 321 27.56 1.45 9.78
CA HIS A 321 27.38 0.90 11.12
C HIS A 321 26.34 -0.22 11.17
N LEU A 322 25.25 -0.10 10.39
CA LEU A 322 24.17 -1.08 10.33
C LEU A 322 24.18 -1.79 8.97
N ASN A 323 24.83 -2.93 8.92
CA ASN A 323 24.98 -3.76 7.73
C ASN A 323 24.89 -5.25 8.11
N ARG A 324 25.11 -6.16 7.18
CA ARG A 324 24.95 -7.61 7.39
C ARG A 324 25.91 -8.20 8.42
N ASP A 325 27.05 -7.56 8.67
CA ASP A 325 28.05 -8.07 9.61
C ASP A 325 27.58 -8.05 11.06
N VAL A 326 26.55 -7.25 11.37
CA VAL A 326 25.92 -7.22 12.70
C VAL A 326 24.85 -8.32 12.88
N LEU A 327 24.56 -9.10 11.83
CA LEU A 327 23.54 -10.16 11.86
C LEU A 327 24.19 -11.54 11.90
N VAL A 328 23.58 -12.43 12.66
CA VAL A 328 23.91 -13.85 12.66
C VAL A 328 22.69 -14.63 12.17
N ARG A 329 22.87 -15.54 11.22
CA ARG A 329 21.79 -16.42 10.78
C ARG A 329 21.54 -17.50 11.83
N GLU A 330 20.29 -17.79 12.10
CA GLU A 330 19.92 -18.84 13.06
C GLU A 330 20.60 -20.20 12.73
N ALA A 331 20.68 -20.54 11.45
CA ALA A 331 21.36 -21.76 10.99
C ALA A 331 22.88 -21.80 11.28
N ASP A 332 23.50 -20.67 11.57
CA ASP A 332 24.92 -20.57 11.90
C ASP A 332 25.16 -20.56 13.43
N MET A 333 24.08 -20.65 14.23
CA MET A 333 24.16 -20.59 15.70
C MET A 333 24.21 -21.96 16.36
N PHE A 334 23.88 -23.03 15.61
CA PHE A 334 23.81 -24.42 16.15
C PHE A 334 24.50 -25.45 15.23
#